data_e262a0d9408c638e0603994709a819b9
#
_entry.id   e262a0d9408c638e0603994709a819b9
#
_cell.length_a   1.000
_cell.length_b   1.000
_cell.length_c   1.000
_cell.angle_alpha   90.00
_cell.angle_beta   90.00
_cell.angle_gamma   90.00
#
_symmetry.space_group_name_H-M   'P 1'
#
loop_
_entity.id
_entity.type
_entity.pdbx_description
1 polymer ?
#
loop_
_entity_poly.entity_id
_entity_poly.type
_entity_poly.pdbx_seq_one_letter_code
_entity_poly.pdbx_strand_id
1 'polypeptide(L)'
;MVRIRKSPSKNVSIEDVARLAGVSITTVSRVINNFPSVKARNRAKVQEVIKELNFKPSLLAQRLATGKSNVVMLVIPRYEGVFYSFYVLELIRGIGTLCDALKLDLLLHLTDERSNLNLRAVGGVIFADIITNRKQLEEALSSNIICVVLNNYVEDLPVSCIAIDNIGGAQEAVNYLISLGHKKIAHITGDLVTQAASQRFEGYKRALKKNNLELREEYIFKTDYSRGQARQAAENLIKMANPPTAVFVASDSMALEVMAVARESGKNIPADLSIVGFDDNPSGLYGPVALTTVRQPLIKMAEDSVKELNRLMNQKKEQKVKKILLPTELVIRESCKPL
;
A
#
# COMPACT_ATOMS: atom_id res chain seq x y z
N MET A 1 41.15 -39.66 -21.06
CA MET A 1 40.48 -38.35 -20.88
C MET A 1 40.34 -38.07 -19.40
N VAL A 2 41.21 -37.25 -18.86
CA VAL A 2 41.21 -36.89 -17.43
C VAL A 2 40.22 -35.76 -17.25
N ARG A 3 39.11 -35.98 -16.49
CA ARG A 3 38.15 -34.93 -16.11
C ARG A 3 38.84 -34.03 -15.08
N ILE A 4 39.20 -32.82 -15.48
CA ILE A 4 39.59 -31.74 -14.57
C ILE A 4 38.34 -31.33 -13.76
N ARG A 5 38.30 -31.69 -12.49
CA ARG A 5 37.32 -31.14 -11.53
C ARG A 5 37.63 -29.66 -11.36
N LYS A 6 36.76 -28.77 -11.90
CA LYS A 6 36.73 -27.34 -11.54
C LYS A 6 36.46 -27.26 -10.03
N SER A 7 37.44 -26.79 -9.27
CA SER A 7 37.25 -26.40 -7.88
C SER A 7 36.19 -25.28 -7.82
N PRO A 8 35.32 -25.21 -6.78
CA PRO A 8 34.37 -24.11 -6.62
C PRO A 8 35.15 -22.80 -6.54
N SER A 9 34.74 -21.80 -7.34
CA SER A 9 35.32 -20.47 -7.35
C SER A 9 35.30 -19.90 -5.94
N LYS A 10 36.47 -19.72 -5.34
CA LYS A 10 36.62 -19.07 -4.03
C LYS A 10 36.07 -17.66 -4.18
N ASN A 11 34.97 -17.34 -3.52
CA ASN A 11 34.47 -15.97 -3.50
C ASN A 11 35.56 -15.08 -2.91
N VAL A 12 35.97 -14.07 -3.68
CA VAL A 12 36.95 -13.07 -3.25
C VAL A 12 36.44 -12.39 -1.98
N SER A 13 37.27 -12.34 -0.96
CA SER A 13 36.95 -11.77 0.34
C SER A 13 37.54 -10.36 0.52
N ILE A 14 37.09 -9.62 1.51
CA ILE A 14 37.65 -8.28 1.85
C ILE A 14 39.10 -8.41 2.32
N GLU A 15 39.46 -9.54 2.93
CA GLU A 15 40.82 -9.88 3.34
C GLU A 15 41.75 -10.03 2.14
N ASP A 16 41.28 -10.61 1.02
CA ASP A 16 42.07 -10.74 -0.20
C ASP A 16 42.35 -9.36 -0.82
N VAL A 17 41.34 -8.46 -0.84
CA VAL A 17 41.51 -7.08 -1.28
C VAL A 17 42.51 -6.35 -0.39
N ALA A 18 42.42 -6.48 0.93
CA ALA A 18 43.32 -5.85 1.89
C ALA A 18 44.78 -6.29 1.69
N ARG A 19 44.97 -7.61 1.55
CA ARG A 19 46.29 -8.22 1.32
C ARG A 19 46.92 -7.74 0.00
N LEU A 20 46.18 -7.72 -1.10
CA LEU A 20 46.71 -7.32 -2.41
C LEU A 20 46.92 -5.80 -2.51
N ALA A 21 46.06 -4.99 -1.88
CA ALA A 21 46.25 -3.54 -1.84
C ALA A 21 47.34 -3.07 -0.85
N GLY A 22 47.85 -3.99 0.01
CA GLY A 22 48.84 -3.67 1.04
C GLY A 22 48.33 -2.72 2.12
N VAL A 23 47.06 -2.85 2.51
CA VAL A 23 46.41 -2.02 3.53
C VAL A 23 45.62 -2.89 4.52
N SER A 24 45.20 -2.31 5.64
CA SER A 24 44.34 -3.01 6.59
C SER A 24 42.91 -3.22 6.06
N ILE A 25 42.22 -4.27 6.54
CA ILE A 25 40.79 -4.51 6.26
C ILE A 25 39.94 -3.27 6.58
N THR A 26 40.28 -2.59 7.67
CA THR A 26 39.61 -1.34 8.07
C THR A 26 39.78 -0.23 7.01
N THR A 27 40.95 -0.15 6.35
CA THR A 27 41.19 0.82 5.28
C THR A 27 40.37 0.46 4.06
N VAL A 28 40.31 -0.82 3.67
CA VAL A 28 39.43 -1.29 2.57
C VAL A 28 37.98 -0.95 2.84
N SER A 29 37.46 -1.29 4.03
CA SER A 29 36.12 -0.98 4.46
C SER A 29 35.80 0.53 4.37
N ARG A 30 36.71 1.39 4.83
CA ARG A 30 36.56 2.84 4.73
C ARG A 30 36.57 3.36 3.28
N VAL A 31 37.35 2.75 2.39
CA VAL A 31 37.35 3.08 0.96
C VAL A 31 36.02 2.71 0.31
N ILE A 32 35.53 1.49 0.58
CA ILE A 32 34.24 0.99 0.06
C ILE A 32 33.08 1.88 0.52
N ASN A 33 33.10 2.34 1.78
CA ASN A 33 32.07 3.20 2.37
C ASN A 33 32.33 4.70 2.15
N ASN A 34 33.27 5.06 1.25
CA ASN A 34 33.57 6.45 0.88
C ASN A 34 33.95 7.40 2.04
N PHE A 35 34.54 6.89 3.13
CA PHE A 35 35.00 7.74 4.22
C PHE A 35 36.07 8.74 3.75
N PRO A 36 35.91 10.06 4.02
CA PRO A 36 36.84 11.07 3.54
C PRO A 36 38.21 11.01 4.20
N SER A 37 38.35 10.36 5.34
CA SER A 37 39.60 10.25 6.11
C SER A 37 40.67 9.35 5.49
N VAL A 38 40.38 8.64 4.39
CA VAL A 38 41.35 7.75 3.74
C VAL A 38 42.23 8.53 2.77
N LYS A 39 43.56 8.42 2.94
CA LYS A 39 44.54 9.05 2.04
C LYS A 39 44.31 8.66 0.58
N ALA A 40 44.40 9.64 -0.35
CA ALA A 40 44.14 9.43 -1.77
C ALA A 40 44.93 8.26 -2.38
N ARG A 41 46.20 8.11 -2.01
CA ARG A 41 47.07 6.98 -2.46
C ARG A 41 46.50 5.60 -2.06
N ASN A 42 46.00 5.45 -0.85
CA ASN A 42 45.43 4.18 -0.39
C ASN A 42 44.06 3.92 -1.05
N ARG A 43 43.27 4.96 -1.27
CA ARG A 43 41.99 4.87 -2.00
C ARG A 43 42.19 4.34 -3.40
N ALA A 44 43.16 4.91 -4.15
CA ALA A 44 43.47 4.49 -5.52
C ALA A 44 43.88 3.01 -5.57
N LYS A 45 44.83 2.58 -4.71
CA LYS A 45 45.26 1.17 -4.66
C LYS A 45 44.14 0.20 -4.37
N VAL A 46 43.26 0.51 -3.42
CA VAL A 46 42.12 -0.35 -3.08
C VAL A 46 41.11 -0.42 -4.21
N GLN A 47 40.83 0.70 -4.88
CA GLN A 47 39.91 0.72 -6.03
C GLN A 47 40.43 -0.07 -7.23
N GLU A 48 41.72 -0.02 -7.50
CA GLU A 48 42.40 -0.82 -8.54
C GLU A 48 42.25 -2.32 -8.25
N VAL A 49 42.58 -2.77 -7.05
CA VAL A 49 42.46 -4.18 -6.64
C VAL A 49 41.01 -4.66 -6.65
N ILE A 50 40.06 -3.83 -6.21
CA ILE A 50 38.62 -4.16 -6.28
C ILE A 50 38.21 -4.41 -7.75
N LYS A 51 38.69 -3.60 -8.68
CA LYS A 51 38.41 -3.73 -10.12
C LYS A 51 39.09 -4.99 -10.71
N GLU A 52 40.35 -5.24 -10.39
CA GLU A 52 41.10 -6.41 -10.87
C GLU A 52 40.47 -7.73 -10.40
N LEU A 53 40.08 -7.80 -9.12
CA LEU A 53 39.47 -8.98 -8.53
C LEU A 53 37.96 -9.13 -8.82
N ASN A 54 37.35 -8.15 -9.50
CA ASN A 54 35.89 -8.03 -9.64
C ASN A 54 35.18 -8.22 -8.29
N PHE A 55 35.81 -7.69 -7.22
CA PHE A 55 35.29 -7.83 -5.88
C PHE A 55 33.99 -7.03 -5.70
N LYS A 56 32.93 -7.73 -5.34
CA LYS A 56 31.65 -7.10 -4.98
C LYS A 56 31.53 -7.16 -3.45
N PRO A 57 31.50 -5.99 -2.77
CA PRO A 57 31.32 -5.96 -1.33
C PRO A 57 30.01 -6.67 -0.94
N SER A 58 30.07 -7.54 0.07
CA SER A 58 28.88 -8.15 0.63
C SER A 58 28.02 -7.04 1.28
N LEU A 59 26.78 -6.89 0.82
CA LEU A 59 25.81 -5.96 1.41
C LEU A 59 25.61 -6.26 2.90
N LEU A 60 25.65 -7.55 3.30
CA LEU A 60 25.57 -7.96 4.69
C LEU A 60 26.76 -7.45 5.52
N ALA A 61 27.99 -7.55 4.95
CA ALA A 61 29.20 -7.06 5.64
C ALA A 61 29.22 -5.52 5.75
N GLN A 62 28.72 -4.80 4.73
CA GLN A 62 28.56 -3.35 4.81
C GLN A 62 27.55 -2.94 5.87
N ARG A 63 26.42 -3.63 5.97
CA ARG A 63 25.38 -3.42 6.99
C ARG A 63 25.92 -3.64 8.40
N LEU A 64 26.66 -4.72 8.62
CA LEU A 64 27.34 -5.01 9.90
C LEU A 64 28.36 -3.93 10.28
N ALA A 65 29.12 -3.42 9.29
CA ALA A 65 30.14 -2.40 9.53
C ALA A 65 29.57 -0.99 9.81
N THR A 66 28.41 -0.65 9.24
CA THR A 66 27.79 0.67 9.36
C THR A 66 26.70 0.73 10.43
N GLY A 67 26.22 -0.41 10.89
CA GLY A 67 25.06 -0.54 11.80
C GLY A 67 23.74 -0.04 11.18
N LYS A 68 23.74 0.30 9.87
CA LYS A 68 22.57 0.80 9.15
C LYS A 68 22.10 -0.21 8.11
N SER A 69 20.84 -0.57 8.15
CA SER A 69 20.18 -1.33 7.09
C SER A 69 19.50 -0.40 6.09
N ASN A 70 19.65 -0.68 4.80
CA ASN A 70 18.90 -0.04 3.72
C ASN A 70 17.67 -0.85 3.30
N VAL A 71 17.29 -1.88 4.06
CA VAL A 71 16.10 -2.69 3.78
C VAL A 71 14.86 -2.03 4.36
N VAL A 72 13.90 -1.76 3.52
CA VAL A 72 12.54 -1.38 3.88
C VAL A 72 11.66 -2.62 3.77
N MET A 73 10.99 -3.00 4.85
CA MET A 73 10.01 -4.08 4.84
C MET A 73 8.63 -3.48 4.63
N LEU A 74 7.93 -3.95 3.60
CA LEU A 74 6.51 -3.70 3.41
C LEU A 74 5.72 -4.89 3.96
N VAL A 75 4.95 -4.64 5.00
CA VAL A 75 4.08 -5.63 5.65
C VAL A 75 2.66 -5.45 5.14
N ILE A 76 2.09 -6.52 4.58
CA ILE A 76 0.73 -6.56 4.04
C ILE A 76 -0.05 -7.66 4.75
N PRO A 77 -1.29 -7.42 5.21
CA PRO A 77 -2.16 -8.47 5.72
C PRO A 77 -2.40 -9.55 4.66
N ARG A 78 -2.36 -10.81 5.08
CA ARG A 78 -2.62 -11.95 4.21
C ARG A 78 -4.13 -12.15 4.06
N TYR A 79 -4.61 -12.14 2.82
CA TYR A 79 -5.97 -12.55 2.46
C TYR A 79 -5.96 -13.19 1.07
N GLU A 80 -7.01 -13.92 0.75
CA GLU A 80 -7.15 -14.55 -0.56
C GLU A 80 -7.18 -13.49 -1.66
N GLY A 81 -6.38 -13.68 -2.71
CA GLY A 81 -6.32 -12.74 -3.83
C GLY A 81 -5.54 -11.45 -3.56
N VAL A 82 -4.74 -11.37 -2.49
CA VAL A 82 -3.96 -10.17 -2.13
C VAL A 82 -3.17 -9.58 -3.31
N PHE A 83 -2.59 -10.43 -4.17
CA PHE A 83 -1.84 -10.00 -5.36
C PHE A 83 -2.71 -9.68 -6.58
N TYR A 84 -4.03 -9.80 -6.48
CA TYR A 84 -4.99 -9.30 -7.48
C TYR A 84 -5.62 -7.97 -7.02
N SER A 85 -5.30 -7.52 -5.81
CA SER A 85 -5.78 -6.25 -5.27
C SER A 85 -5.12 -5.06 -5.98
N PHE A 86 -5.91 -4.23 -6.63
CA PHE A 86 -5.44 -2.98 -7.23
C PHE A 86 -4.70 -2.11 -6.19
N TYR A 87 -5.27 -1.97 -4.99
CA TYR A 87 -4.65 -1.26 -3.87
C TYR A 87 -3.23 -1.76 -3.57
N VAL A 88 -3.06 -3.06 -3.38
CA VAL A 88 -1.76 -3.67 -3.04
C VAL A 88 -0.74 -3.48 -4.17
N LEU A 89 -1.17 -3.66 -5.43
CA LEU A 89 -0.28 -3.49 -6.59
C LEU A 89 0.21 -2.04 -6.72
N GLU A 90 -0.68 -1.05 -6.53
CA GLU A 90 -0.29 0.36 -6.57
C GLU A 90 0.66 0.74 -5.43
N LEU A 91 0.46 0.19 -4.22
CA LEU A 91 1.41 0.38 -3.12
C LEU A 91 2.79 -0.20 -3.46
N ILE A 92 2.85 -1.44 -3.94
CA ILE A 92 4.12 -2.08 -4.32
C ILE A 92 4.81 -1.26 -5.42
N ARG A 93 4.05 -0.78 -6.42
CA ARG A 93 4.58 0.05 -7.51
C ARG A 93 5.18 1.35 -6.98
N GLY A 94 4.44 2.12 -6.18
CA GLY A 94 4.92 3.40 -5.65
C GLY A 94 6.07 3.26 -4.67
N ILE A 95 6.00 2.31 -3.73
CA ILE A 95 7.06 2.03 -2.77
C ILE A 95 8.32 1.53 -3.49
N GLY A 96 8.17 0.54 -4.39
CA GLY A 96 9.30 -0.04 -5.12
C GLY A 96 10.04 0.99 -5.98
N THR A 97 9.30 1.83 -6.72
CA THR A 97 9.89 2.90 -7.53
C THR A 97 10.72 3.88 -6.69
N LEU A 98 10.20 4.29 -5.55
CA LEU A 98 10.93 5.25 -4.70
C LEU A 98 12.06 4.58 -3.90
N CYS A 99 11.91 3.33 -3.49
CA CYS A 99 13.00 2.57 -2.88
C CYS A 99 14.18 2.45 -3.83
N ASP A 100 13.95 2.12 -5.11
CA ASP A 100 15.02 2.07 -6.13
C ASP A 100 15.74 3.42 -6.27
N ALA A 101 14.98 4.51 -6.42
CA ALA A 101 15.55 5.86 -6.52
C ALA A 101 16.40 6.26 -5.29
N LEU A 102 16.04 5.78 -4.10
CA LEU A 102 16.74 6.03 -2.84
C LEU A 102 17.80 4.97 -2.50
N LYS A 103 18.02 3.97 -3.38
CA LYS A 103 18.91 2.82 -3.17
C LYS A 103 18.57 2.03 -1.91
N LEU A 104 17.29 1.85 -1.66
CA LEU A 104 16.74 1.01 -0.61
C LEU A 104 16.29 -0.33 -1.22
N ASP A 105 16.48 -1.42 -0.49
CA ASP A 105 15.96 -2.73 -0.87
C ASP A 105 14.56 -2.90 -0.30
N LEU A 106 13.60 -3.33 -1.14
CA LEU A 106 12.24 -3.61 -0.69
C LEU A 106 12.09 -5.10 -0.37
N LEU A 107 11.70 -5.39 0.87
CA LEU A 107 11.34 -6.73 1.35
C LEU A 107 9.81 -6.77 1.54
N LEU A 108 9.12 -7.63 0.78
CA LEU A 108 7.70 -7.86 0.96
C LEU A 108 7.45 -8.97 1.97
N HIS A 109 6.57 -8.72 2.94
CA HIS A 109 6.18 -9.70 3.96
C HIS A 109 4.66 -9.75 4.11
N LEU A 110 4.08 -10.94 3.89
CA LEU A 110 2.66 -11.18 4.12
C LEU A 110 2.46 -11.70 5.54
N THR A 111 1.61 -11.03 6.31
CA THR A 111 1.35 -11.36 7.71
C THR A 111 -0.09 -11.77 7.96
N ASP A 112 -0.25 -12.58 8.98
CA ASP A 112 -1.49 -12.84 9.70
C ASP A 112 -1.26 -12.63 11.20
N GLU A 113 -2.27 -12.84 12.03
CA GLU A 113 -2.20 -12.65 13.49
C GLU A 113 -1.10 -13.49 14.17
N ARG A 114 -0.66 -14.60 13.54
CA ARG A 114 0.32 -15.55 14.09
C ARG A 114 1.73 -15.32 13.55
N SER A 115 1.88 -14.48 12.54
CA SER A 115 3.17 -14.24 11.90
C SER A 115 4.11 -13.45 12.80
N ASN A 116 5.39 -13.86 12.81
CA ASN A 116 6.46 -13.11 13.46
C ASN A 116 7.30 -12.38 12.42
N LEU A 117 7.64 -11.13 12.68
CA LEU A 117 8.52 -10.34 11.81
C LEU A 117 9.99 -10.58 12.16
N ASN A 118 10.80 -10.93 11.16
CA ASN A 118 12.26 -10.95 11.35
C ASN A 118 12.84 -9.55 11.10
N LEU A 119 13.00 -8.78 12.16
CA LEU A 119 13.40 -7.38 12.12
C LEU A 119 14.92 -7.15 12.16
N ARG A 120 15.75 -8.22 12.31
CA ARG A 120 17.19 -8.10 12.57
C ARG A 120 18.01 -7.40 11.48
N ALA A 121 17.53 -7.44 10.24
CA ALA A 121 18.24 -6.86 9.10
C ALA A 121 17.43 -5.73 8.42
N VAL A 122 16.40 -5.20 9.08
CA VAL A 122 15.48 -4.23 8.52
C VAL A 122 15.83 -2.84 9.04
N GLY A 123 15.88 -1.85 8.14
CA GLY A 123 16.12 -0.44 8.50
C GLY A 123 14.85 0.28 8.94
N GLY A 124 13.71 -0.14 8.40
CA GLY A 124 12.40 0.37 8.76
C GLY A 124 11.27 -0.44 8.14
N VAL A 125 10.06 -0.28 8.66
CA VAL A 125 8.88 -1.05 8.27
C VAL A 125 7.75 -0.14 7.85
N ILE A 126 7.11 -0.45 6.72
CA ILE A 126 5.85 0.16 6.28
C ILE A 126 4.76 -0.90 6.45
N PHE A 127 3.74 -0.60 7.26
CA PHE A 127 2.55 -1.43 7.41
C PHE A 127 1.47 -0.93 6.45
N ALA A 128 1.13 -1.72 5.44
CA ALA A 128 0.15 -1.34 4.42
C ALA A 128 -1.30 -1.30 4.95
N ASP A 129 -1.54 -1.92 6.06
CA ASP A 129 -2.76 -1.90 6.85
C ASP A 129 -2.44 -2.52 8.22
N ILE A 130 -3.28 -2.29 9.23
CA ILE A 130 -3.05 -2.81 10.58
C ILE A 130 -4.22 -3.63 11.15
N ILE A 131 -5.04 -4.22 10.28
CA ILE A 131 -6.22 -4.97 10.69
C ILE A 131 -5.82 -6.16 11.57
N THR A 132 -5.03 -7.07 11.00
CA THR A 132 -4.63 -8.33 11.65
C THR A 132 -3.20 -8.32 12.16
N ASN A 133 -2.46 -7.22 11.96
CA ASN A 133 -1.04 -7.10 12.26
C ASN A 133 -0.69 -5.94 13.19
N ARG A 134 -1.68 -5.45 13.95
CA ARG A 134 -1.45 -4.41 14.96
C ARG A 134 -0.45 -4.86 16.02
N LYS A 135 -0.51 -6.12 16.46
CA LYS A 135 0.43 -6.69 17.41
C LYS A 135 1.87 -6.62 16.88
N GLN A 136 2.09 -6.97 15.62
CA GLN A 136 3.40 -6.86 14.99
C GLN A 136 3.92 -5.43 14.91
N LEU A 137 3.03 -4.45 14.69
CA LEU A 137 3.38 -3.02 14.76
C LEU A 137 3.85 -2.62 16.15
N GLU A 138 3.11 -3.02 17.20
CA GLU A 138 3.44 -2.72 18.60
C GLU A 138 4.77 -3.38 19.01
N GLU A 139 5.01 -4.62 18.59
CA GLU A 139 6.28 -5.33 18.81
C GLU A 139 7.45 -4.65 18.09
N ALA A 140 7.25 -4.19 16.85
CA ALA A 140 8.27 -3.45 16.10
C ALA A 140 8.63 -2.12 16.79
N LEU A 141 7.62 -1.35 17.21
CA LEU A 141 7.80 -0.09 17.94
C LEU A 141 8.52 -0.31 19.29
N SER A 142 8.13 -1.36 20.04
CA SER A 142 8.77 -1.73 21.32
C SER A 142 10.24 -2.13 21.13
N SER A 143 10.58 -2.66 19.96
CA SER A 143 11.95 -3.01 19.56
C SER A 143 12.72 -1.82 18.97
N ASN A 144 12.21 -0.59 19.09
CA ASN A 144 12.78 0.65 18.51
C ASN A 144 12.98 0.58 16.98
N ILE A 145 12.17 -0.19 16.27
CA ILE A 145 12.16 -0.20 14.81
C ILE A 145 11.32 0.97 14.31
N ILE A 146 11.87 1.66 13.32
CA ILE A 146 11.19 2.79 12.68
C ILE A 146 10.04 2.25 11.83
N CYS A 147 8.82 2.73 12.11
CA CYS A 147 7.61 2.29 11.43
C CYS A 147 6.85 3.47 10.81
N VAL A 148 6.18 3.20 9.70
CA VAL A 148 5.16 4.07 9.08
C VAL A 148 3.94 3.21 8.77
N VAL A 149 2.74 3.73 9.04
CA VAL A 149 1.47 3.06 8.76
C VAL A 149 0.80 3.71 7.55
N LEU A 150 0.34 2.90 6.61
CA LEU A 150 -0.46 3.32 5.47
C LEU A 150 -1.94 2.98 5.66
N ASN A 151 -2.79 3.78 5.04
CA ASN A 151 -4.24 3.57 4.94
C ASN A 151 -5.00 3.51 6.28
N ASN A 152 -4.30 3.58 7.40
CA ASN A 152 -4.88 3.66 8.73
C ASN A 152 -4.41 4.92 9.45
N TYR A 153 -5.35 5.58 10.11
CA TYR A 153 -5.05 6.68 11.01
C TYR A 153 -5.03 6.14 12.45
N VAL A 154 -3.85 6.07 13.04
CA VAL A 154 -3.61 5.51 14.37
C VAL A 154 -3.30 6.65 15.33
N GLU A 155 -4.19 6.94 16.27
CA GLU A 155 -4.02 8.06 17.22
C GLU A 155 -3.23 7.67 18.46
N ASP A 156 -3.41 6.45 18.93
CA ASP A 156 -2.93 5.92 20.21
C ASP A 156 -1.48 5.40 20.19
N LEU A 157 -0.83 5.39 19.03
CA LEU A 157 0.57 4.97 18.92
C LEU A 157 1.46 6.09 18.37
N PRO A 158 2.73 6.19 18.84
CA PRO A 158 3.70 7.18 18.37
C PRO A 158 4.31 6.78 17.02
N VAL A 159 3.48 6.59 16.01
CA VAL A 159 3.88 6.17 14.66
C VAL A 159 3.39 7.16 13.61
N SER A 160 4.19 7.42 12.57
CA SER A 160 3.73 8.23 11.43
C SER A 160 2.69 7.46 10.63
N CYS A 161 1.59 8.14 10.27
CA CYS A 161 0.51 7.58 9.47
C CYS A 161 0.30 8.40 8.21
N ILE A 162 0.08 7.71 7.08
CA ILE A 162 -0.32 8.33 5.83
C ILE A 162 -1.55 7.59 5.34
N ALA A 163 -2.68 8.26 5.43
CA ALA A 163 -4.00 7.72 5.10
C ALA A 163 -4.72 8.63 4.10
N ILE A 164 -5.84 8.17 3.58
CA ILE A 164 -6.71 8.95 2.69
C ILE A 164 -7.98 9.37 3.42
N ASP A 165 -8.61 10.43 2.95
CA ASP A 165 -9.92 10.89 3.44
C ASP A 165 -11.06 10.02 2.88
N ASN A 166 -11.20 8.81 3.44
CA ASN A 166 -12.28 7.89 3.10
C ASN A 166 -13.68 8.48 3.40
N ILE A 167 -13.80 9.25 4.50
CA ILE A 167 -15.08 9.86 4.89
C ILE A 167 -15.47 10.91 3.88
N GLY A 168 -14.56 11.84 3.56
CA GLY A 168 -14.81 12.92 2.60
C GLY A 168 -15.11 12.38 1.21
N GLY A 169 -14.32 11.44 0.71
CA GLY A 169 -14.53 10.83 -0.60
C GLY A 169 -15.86 10.09 -0.73
N ALA A 170 -16.25 9.31 0.27
CA ALA A 170 -17.54 8.64 0.28
C ALA A 170 -18.71 9.65 0.40
N GLN A 171 -18.54 10.69 1.20
CA GLN A 171 -19.52 11.76 1.32
C GLN A 171 -19.71 12.52 -0.01
N GLU A 172 -18.63 12.77 -0.73
CA GLU A 172 -18.66 13.39 -2.05
C GLU A 172 -19.39 12.52 -3.09
N ALA A 173 -19.06 11.22 -3.14
CA ALA A 173 -19.71 10.24 -4.01
C ALA A 173 -21.24 10.20 -3.80
N VAL A 174 -21.68 10.13 -2.55
CA VAL A 174 -23.11 10.05 -2.22
C VAL A 174 -23.81 11.40 -2.46
N ASN A 175 -23.16 12.53 -2.13
CA ASN A 175 -23.68 13.85 -2.44
C ASN A 175 -23.87 14.05 -3.96
N TYR A 176 -22.96 13.52 -4.77
CA TYR A 176 -23.11 13.54 -6.22
C TYR A 176 -24.39 12.80 -6.67
N LEU A 177 -24.63 11.56 -6.16
CA LEU A 177 -25.87 10.86 -6.46
C LEU A 177 -27.13 11.64 -6.02
N ILE A 178 -27.07 12.28 -4.85
CA ILE A 178 -28.17 13.12 -4.34
C ILE A 178 -28.39 14.33 -5.25
N SER A 179 -27.33 14.97 -5.75
CA SER A 179 -27.42 16.10 -6.67
C SER A 179 -28.06 15.74 -8.01
N LEU A 180 -27.98 14.46 -8.41
CA LEU A 180 -28.67 13.89 -9.57
C LEU A 180 -30.16 13.56 -9.29
N GLY A 181 -30.67 13.84 -8.09
CA GLY A 181 -32.05 13.63 -7.69
C GLY A 181 -32.33 12.28 -7.01
N HIS A 182 -31.34 11.41 -6.85
CA HIS A 182 -31.53 10.13 -6.19
C HIS A 182 -31.81 10.29 -4.71
N LYS A 183 -32.90 9.67 -4.22
CA LYS A 183 -33.28 9.63 -2.81
C LYS A 183 -33.24 8.24 -2.22
N LYS A 184 -33.30 7.20 -3.07
CA LYS A 184 -33.17 5.79 -2.71
C LYS A 184 -31.78 5.34 -3.14
N ILE A 185 -30.83 5.46 -2.23
CA ILE A 185 -29.42 5.17 -2.48
C ILE A 185 -28.99 4.02 -1.59
N ALA A 186 -28.53 2.92 -2.18
CA ALA A 186 -27.98 1.81 -1.41
C ALA A 186 -26.46 1.96 -1.19
N HIS A 187 -25.94 1.23 -0.22
CA HIS A 187 -24.51 1.10 -0.02
C HIS A 187 -24.11 -0.37 0.09
N ILE A 188 -23.20 -0.80 -0.78
CA ILE A 188 -22.52 -2.08 -0.65
C ILE A 188 -21.18 -1.81 0.03
N THR A 189 -21.07 -2.20 1.31
CA THR A 189 -19.88 -1.91 2.13
C THR A 189 -18.76 -2.87 1.79
N GLY A 190 -17.52 -2.55 2.20
CA GLY A 190 -16.49 -3.56 2.39
C GLY A 190 -16.59 -4.20 3.78
N ASP A 191 -15.52 -4.88 4.19
CA ASP A 191 -15.42 -5.42 5.56
C ASP A 191 -15.32 -4.26 6.58
N LEU A 192 -16.38 -4.10 7.35
CA LEU A 192 -16.52 -3.02 8.35
C LEU A 192 -15.52 -3.11 9.53
N VAL A 193 -14.80 -4.24 9.66
CA VAL A 193 -13.66 -4.36 10.58
C VAL A 193 -12.51 -3.47 10.10
N THR A 194 -12.40 -3.24 8.80
CA THR A 194 -11.39 -2.35 8.23
C THR A 194 -11.74 -0.88 8.46
N GLN A 195 -10.73 -0.06 8.77
CA GLN A 195 -10.93 1.37 8.94
C GLN A 195 -11.46 2.03 7.65
N ALA A 196 -10.98 1.60 6.48
CA ALA A 196 -11.40 2.13 5.19
C ALA A 196 -12.92 1.90 4.95
N ALA A 197 -13.42 0.67 5.11
CA ALA A 197 -14.83 0.38 4.91
C ALA A 197 -15.72 1.10 5.94
N SER A 198 -15.32 1.09 7.21
CA SER A 198 -16.04 1.79 8.29
C SER A 198 -16.12 3.30 8.02
N GLN A 199 -15.02 3.91 7.55
CA GLN A 199 -14.99 5.34 7.21
C GLN A 199 -15.81 5.67 5.95
N ARG A 200 -15.79 4.83 4.91
CA ARG A 200 -16.64 5.00 3.71
C ARG A 200 -18.12 4.89 4.08
N PHE A 201 -18.48 3.94 4.93
CA PHE A 201 -19.85 3.83 5.46
C PHE A 201 -20.24 5.06 6.30
N GLU A 202 -19.34 5.58 7.12
CA GLU A 202 -19.57 6.82 7.86
C GLU A 202 -19.80 8.02 6.93
N GLY A 203 -19.01 8.14 5.84
CA GLY A 203 -19.20 9.18 4.81
C GLY A 203 -20.56 9.07 4.13
N TYR A 204 -21.01 7.86 3.79
CA TYR A 204 -22.36 7.61 3.25
C TYR A 204 -23.45 8.09 4.23
N LYS A 205 -23.36 7.70 5.51
CA LYS A 205 -24.33 8.15 6.54
C LYS A 205 -24.36 9.66 6.69
N ARG A 206 -23.19 10.31 6.68
CA ARG A 206 -23.10 11.79 6.78
C ARG A 206 -23.72 12.48 5.60
N ALA A 207 -23.52 11.96 4.38
CA ALA A 207 -24.15 12.53 3.19
C ALA A 207 -25.67 12.43 3.24
N LEU A 208 -26.24 11.29 3.61
CA LEU A 208 -27.70 11.15 3.79
C LEU A 208 -28.23 12.12 4.83
N LYS A 209 -27.63 12.15 6.03
CA LYS A 209 -28.03 13.03 7.14
C LYS A 209 -28.00 14.51 6.73
N LYS A 210 -26.93 14.95 6.06
CA LYS A 210 -26.77 16.33 5.59
C LYS A 210 -27.87 16.76 4.62
N ASN A 211 -28.40 15.81 3.85
CA ASN A 211 -29.45 16.06 2.85
C ASN A 211 -30.85 15.65 3.33
N ASN A 212 -31.04 15.41 4.63
CA ASN A 212 -32.32 15.01 5.25
C ASN A 212 -32.91 13.74 4.62
N LEU A 213 -32.06 12.79 4.19
CA LEU A 213 -32.46 11.48 3.69
C LEU A 213 -32.37 10.45 4.83
N GLU A 214 -33.34 9.55 4.88
CA GLU A 214 -33.40 8.48 5.85
C GLU A 214 -32.33 7.42 5.56
N LEU A 215 -31.61 6.98 6.61
CA LEU A 215 -30.78 5.79 6.54
C LEU A 215 -31.68 4.55 6.64
N ARG A 216 -31.79 3.77 5.57
CA ARG A 216 -32.56 2.55 5.49
C ARG A 216 -31.68 1.33 5.60
N GLU A 217 -31.87 0.54 6.64
CA GLU A 217 -31.04 -0.65 6.86
C GLU A 217 -31.17 -1.68 5.72
N GLU A 218 -32.33 -1.77 5.07
CA GLU A 218 -32.54 -2.65 3.91
C GLU A 218 -31.70 -2.27 2.70
N TYR A 219 -31.15 -1.06 2.66
CA TYR A 219 -30.25 -0.59 1.58
C TYR A 219 -28.76 -0.76 1.93
N ILE A 220 -28.44 -1.37 3.08
CA ILE A 220 -27.05 -1.61 3.50
C ILE A 220 -26.69 -3.08 3.28
N PHE A 221 -25.79 -3.33 2.34
CA PHE A 221 -25.30 -4.68 2.03
C PHE A 221 -23.86 -4.81 2.54
N LYS A 222 -23.69 -5.56 3.63
CA LYS A 222 -22.37 -5.80 4.24
C LYS A 222 -21.65 -6.89 3.48
N THR A 223 -20.37 -6.65 3.11
CA THR A 223 -19.51 -7.60 2.40
C THR A 223 -18.09 -7.59 3.00
N ASP A 224 -17.24 -8.46 2.48
CA ASP A 224 -15.83 -8.60 2.86
C ASP A 224 -14.85 -8.17 1.74
N TYR A 225 -15.30 -7.36 0.79
CA TYR A 225 -14.62 -7.01 -0.46
C TYR A 225 -14.51 -8.15 -1.47
N SER A 226 -14.95 -9.37 -1.16
CA SER A 226 -14.91 -10.48 -2.14
C SER A 226 -15.93 -10.28 -3.25
N ARG A 227 -15.58 -10.78 -4.45
CA ARG A 227 -16.45 -10.76 -5.62
C ARG A 227 -17.74 -11.56 -5.36
N GLY A 228 -17.63 -12.70 -4.64
CA GLY A 228 -18.78 -13.54 -4.33
C GLY A 228 -19.83 -12.83 -3.49
N GLN A 229 -19.41 -12.14 -2.43
CA GLN A 229 -20.34 -11.37 -1.58
C GLN A 229 -20.88 -10.12 -2.28
N ALA A 230 -20.05 -9.45 -3.11
CA ALA A 230 -20.50 -8.34 -3.93
C ALA A 230 -21.58 -8.76 -4.93
N ARG A 231 -21.42 -9.92 -5.57
CA ARG A 231 -22.41 -10.52 -6.46
C ARG A 231 -23.71 -10.83 -5.73
N GLN A 232 -23.63 -11.51 -4.59
CA GLN A 232 -24.81 -11.81 -3.77
C GLN A 232 -25.55 -10.54 -3.32
N ALA A 233 -24.81 -9.49 -2.90
CA ALA A 233 -25.37 -8.20 -2.55
C ALA A 233 -26.11 -7.55 -3.73
N ALA A 234 -25.51 -7.60 -4.94
CA ALA A 234 -26.11 -7.06 -6.15
C ALA A 234 -27.41 -7.81 -6.55
N GLU A 235 -27.42 -9.14 -6.46
CA GLU A 235 -28.61 -9.95 -6.72
C GLU A 235 -29.74 -9.61 -5.76
N ASN A 236 -29.42 -9.46 -4.45
CA ASN A 236 -30.41 -9.08 -3.44
C ASN A 236 -30.95 -7.68 -3.71
N LEU A 237 -30.07 -6.72 -4.03
CA LEU A 237 -30.44 -5.33 -4.36
C LEU A 237 -31.42 -5.27 -5.54
N ILE A 238 -31.17 -6.00 -6.62
CA ILE A 238 -31.99 -5.98 -7.82
C ILE A 238 -33.35 -6.64 -7.59
N LYS A 239 -33.43 -7.66 -6.73
CA LYS A 239 -34.67 -8.39 -6.40
C LYS A 239 -35.56 -7.70 -5.38
N MET A 240 -35.14 -6.57 -4.81
CA MET A 240 -35.95 -5.84 -3.82
C MET A 240 -37.31 -5.42 -4.39
N ALA A 241 -38.37 -5.52 -3.59
CA ALA A 241 -39.70 -5.01 -3.95
C ALA A 241 -39.71 -3.48 -4.14
N ASN A 242 -38.86 -2.76 -3.38
CA ASN A 242 -38.66 -1.33 -3.49
C ASN A 242 -37.18 -1.03 -3.74
N PRO A 243 -36.68 -1.21 -4.98
CA PRO A 243 -35.27 -1.14 -5.25
C PRO A 243 -34.73 0.28 -5.13
N PRO A 244 -33.44 0.46 -4.79
CA PRO A 244 -32.77 1.74 -4.88
C PRO A 244 -32.60 2.17 -6.34
N THR A 245 -32.50 3.48 -6.58
CA THR A 245 -32.24 4.05 -7.91
C THR A 245 -30.75 4.33 -8.15
N ALA A 246 -29.98 4.29 -7.08
CA ALA A 246 -28.52 4.44 -7.13
C ALA A 246 -27.85 3.58 -6.04
N VAL A 247 -26.60 3.25 -6.26
CA VAL A 247 -25.77 2.52 -5.30
C VAL A 247 -24.37 3.10 -5.23
N PHE A 248 -23.89 3.33 -4.00
CA PHE A 248 -22.49 3.58 -3.69
C PHE A 248 -21.84 2.26 -3.28
N VAL A 249 -20.80 1.86 -3.99
CA VAL A 249 -20.08 0.60 -3.77
C VAL A 249 -18.69 0.91 -3.23
N ALA A 250 -18.30 0.25 -2.14
CA ALA A 250 -17.07 0.56 -1.42
C ALA A 250 -15.78 0.25 -2.18
N SER A 251 -15.81 -0.42 -3.34
CA SER A 251 -14.68 -0.56 -4.25
C SER A 251 -15.12 -0.75 -5.70
N ASP A 252 -14.25 -0.37 -6.64
CA ASP A 252 -14.51 -0.53 -8.08
C ASP A 252 -14.64 -2.01 -8.49
N SER A 253 -13.85 -2.88 -7.89
CA SER A 253 -13.93 -4.33 -8.16
C SER A 253 -15.30 -4.89 -7.83
N MET A 254 -15.90 -4.47 -6.72
CA MET A 254 -17.27 -4.83 -6.35
C MET A 254 -18.30 -4.13 -7.25
N ALA A 255 -18.07 -2.85 -7.62
CA ALA A 255 -18.96 -2.12 -8.51
C ALA A 255 -19.09 -2.80 -9.90
N LEU A 256 -17.99 -3.36 -10.41
CA LEU A 256 -18.01 -4.15 -11.65
C LEU A 256 -18.85 -5.43 -11.53
N GLU A 257 -18.86 -6.10 -10.37
CA GLU A 257 -19.77 -7.22 -10.11
C GLU A 257 -21.24 -6.76 -10.09
N VAL A 258 -21.53 -5.60 -9.48
CA VAL A 258 -22.87 -5.00 -9.50
C VAL A 258 -23.32 -4.74 -10.95
N MET A 259 -22.45 -4.19 -11.80
CA MET A 259 -22.72 -3.96 -13.22
C MET A 259 -22.98 -5.26 -13.97
N ALA A 260 -22.20 -6.31 -13.68
CA ALA A 260 -22.35 -7.61 -14.32
C ALA A 260 -23.71 -8.25 -13.98
N VAL A 261 -24.09 -8.25 -12.68
CA VAL A 261 -25.38 -8.77 -12.22
C VAL A 261 -26.56 -7.95 -12.75
N ALA A 262 -26.44 -6.63 -12.82
CA ALA A 262 -27.45 -5.77 -13.41
C ALA A 262 -27.71 -6.14 -14.87
N ARG A 263 -26.65 -6.28 -15.67
CA ARG A 263 -26.75 -6.72 -17.08
C ARG A 263 -27.37 -8.10 -17.22
N GLU A 264 -26.96 -9.09 -16.42
CA GLU A 264 -27.51 -10.44 -16.42
C GLU A 264 -29.03 -10.45 -16.07
N SER A 265 -29.45 -9.48 -15.27
CA SER A 265 -30.86 -9.29 -14.88
C SER A 265 -31.64 -8.39 -15.84
N GLY A 266 -31.09 -8.04 -17.00
CA GLY A 266 -31.73 -7.20 -18.00
C GLY A 266 -31.83 -5.71 -17.61
N LYS A 267 -31.07 -5.26 -16.63
CA LYS A 267 -31.00 -3.85 -16.20
C LYS A 267 -29.90 -3.10 -16.94
N ASN A 268 -30.19 -1.88 -17.32
CA ASN A 268 -29.24 -0.98 -18.00
C ASN A 268 -28.64 0.01 -17.01
N ILE A 269 -27.31 0.16 -17.04
CA ILE A 269 -26.58 1.17 -16.32
C ILE A 269 -26.24 2.31 -17.29
N PRO A 270 -26.52 3.56 -16.97
CA PRO A 270 -27.14 4.08 -15.75
C PRO A 270 -28.67 4.16 -15.80
N ALA A 271 -29.33 3.65 -16.86
CA ALA A 271 -30.76 3.89 -17.11
C ALA A 271 -31.68 3.40 -15.97
N ASP A 272 -31.43 2.20 -15.44
CA ASP A 272 -32.22 1.60 -14.37
C ASP A 272 -31.56 1.75 -12.98
N LEU A 273 -30.23 1.90 -12.93
CA LEU A 273 -29.46 2.02 -11.70
C LEU A 273 -28.20 2.83 -11.92
N SER A 274 -28.02 3.93 -11.18
CA SER A 274 -26.76 4.69 -11.13
C SER A 274 -25.78 4.05 -10.17
N ILE A 275 -24.49 3.96 -10.54
CA ILE A 275 -23.45 3.30 -9.74
C ILE A 275 -22.26 4.23 -9.57
N VAL A 276 -21.81 4.41 -8.31
CA VAL A 276 -20.55 5.05 -7.98
C VAL A 276 -19.68 4.05 -7.23
N GLY A 277 -18.43 3.90 -7.68
CA GLY A 277 -17.41 3.07 -7.06
C GLY A 277 -16.46 3.85 -6.15
N PHE A 278 -15.36 3.20 -5.79
CA PHE A 278 -14.24 3.77 -5.04
C PHE A 278 -12.96 3.05 -5.46
N ASP A 279 -11.89 3.75 -5.78
CA ASP A 279 -10.48 3.37 -6.05
C ASP A 279 -9.92 4.07 -7.29
N ASP A 280 -10.72 4.35 -8.32
CA ASP A 280 -10.33 4.69 -9.70
C ASP A 280 -9.44 3.60 -10.32
N ASN A 281 -9.88 2.34 -10.14
CA ASN A 281 -9.24 1.19 -10.76
C ASN A 281 -9.42 1.25 -12.30
N PRO A 282 -8.34 1.15 -13.09
CA PRO A 282 -8.42 1.16 -14.56
C PRO A 282 -9.41 0.15 -15.16
N SER A 283 -9.67 -0.97 -14.48
CA SER A 283 -10.70 -1.94 -14.90
C SER A 283 -12.10 -1.34 -14.99
N GLY A 284 -12.38 -0.27 -14.24
CA GLY A 284 -13.65 0.46 -14.30
C GLY A 284 -13.93 1.16 -15.65
N LEU A 285 -12.89 1.32 -16.49
CA LEU A 285 -13.02 1.87 -17.86
C LEU A 285 -13.51 0.83 -18.88
N TYR A 286 -13.38 -0.45 -18.56
CA TYR A 286 -13.67 -1.56 -19.48
C TYR A 286 -14.98 -2.29 -19.16
N GLY A 287 -15.80 -1.74 -18.26
CA GLY A 287 -17.15 -2.22 -17.98
C GLY A 287 -18.13 -1.97 -19.13
N PRO A 288 -19.42 -2.32 -18.96
CA PRO A 288 -20.47 -1.98 -19.94
C PRO A 288 -20.58 -0.46 -20.20
N VAL A 289 -20.27 0.34 -19.20
CA VAL A 289 -20.09 1.80 -19.24
C VAL A 289 -18.92 2.16 -18.34
N ALA A 290 -18.26 3.31 -18.57
CA ALA A 290 -17.17 3.77 -17.73
C ALA A 290 -17.67 4.16 -16.33
N LEU A 291 -17.05 3.58 -15.29
CA LEU A 291 -17.49 3.72 -13.90
C LEU A 291 -17.12 5.10 -13.31
N THR A 292 -18.10 5.81 -12.82
CA THR A 292 -17.93 6.97 -11.92
C THR A 292 -17.41 6.44 -10.57
N THR A 293 -16.34 7.03 -10.05
CA THR A 293 -15.65 6.50 -8.89
C THR A 293 -14.91 7.58 -8.11
N VAL A 294 -14.46 7.25 -6.91
CA VAL A 294 -13.59 8.12 -6.09
C VAL A 294 -12.14 7.67 -6.25
N ARG A 295 -11.31 8.56 -6.80
CA ARG A 295 -9.86 8.31 -6.95
C ARG A 295 -9.15 8.41 -5.63
N GLN A 296 -8.38 7.37 -5.31
CA GLN A 296 -7.40 7.36 -4.22
C GLN A 296 -6.01 7.74 -4.74
N PRO A 297 -5.27 8.63 -4.07
CA PRO A 297 -3.90 8.98 -4.47
C PRO A 297 -2.90 7.90 -4.00
N LEU A 298 -3.09 6.62 -4.38
CA LEU A 298 -2.35 5.46 -3.85
C LEU A 298 -0.85 5.56 -4.08
N ILE A 299 -0.42 5.95 -5.28
CA ILE A 299 1.01 6.14 -5.60
C ILE A 299 1.62 7.23 -4.71
N LYS A 300 0.94 8.36 -4.57
CA LYS A 300 1.41 9.43 -3.69
C LYS A 300 1.50 8.98 -2.24
N MET A 301 0.50 8.26 -1.75
CA MET A 301 0.48 7.68 -0.41
C MET A 301 1.67 6.74 -0.19
N ALA A 302 1.94 5.86 -1.16
CA ALA A 302 3.06 4.94 -1.16
C ALA A 302 4.41 5.69 -1.14
N GLU A 303 4.61 6.66 -2.03
CA GLU A 303 5.84 7.46 -2.07
C GLU A 303 6.05 8.27 -0.78
N ASP A 304 5.01 8.92 -0.28
CA ASP A 304 5.10 9.72 0.93
C ASP A 304 5.44 8.87 2.15
N SER A 305 5.03 7.59 2.17
CA SER A 305 5.43 6.64 3.21
C SER A 305 6.92 6.32 3.19
N VAL A 306 7.49 6.10 2.01
CA VAL A 306 8.94 5.85 1.86
C VAL A 306 9.73 7.10 2.20
N LYS A 307 9.28 8.30 1.76
CA LYS A 307 9.91 9.59 2.11
C LYS A 307 9.93 9.79 3.62
N GLU A 308 8.81 9.55 4.28
CA GLU A 308 8.69 9.70 5.73
C GLU A 308 9.54 8.66 6.47
N LEU A 309 9.52 7.40 6.06
CA LEU A 309 10.35 6.36 6.64
C LEU A 309 11.84 6.69 6.49
N ASN A 310 12.28 7.08 5.28
CA ASN A 310 13.67 7.46 5.02
C ASN A 310 14.09 8.71 5.82
N ARG A 311 13.19 9.68 5.99
CA ARG A 311 13.41 10.83 6.86
C ARG A 311 13.69 10.39 8.29
N LEU A 312 12.84 9.51 8.85
CA LEU A 312 12.97 8.98 10.21
C LEU A 312 14.25 8.16 10.37
N MET A 313 14.60 7.30 9.41
CA MET A 313 15.84 6.48 9.42
C MET A 313 17.13 7.33 9.43
N ASN A 314 17.09 8.54 8.90
CA ASN A 314 18.27 9.41 8.78
C ASN A 314 18.33 10.53 9.84
N GLN A 315 17.27 10.75 10.63
CA GLN A 315 17.27 11.75 11.70
C GLN A 315 18.01 11.25 12.96
N LYS A 316 18.88 12.10 13.51
CA LYS A 316 19.64 11.83 14.75
C LYS A 316 18.98 12.39 16.02
N LYS A 317 17.89 13.16 15.89
CA LYS A 317 17.16 13.79 17.00
C LYS A 317 15.79 13.16 17.16
N GLU A 318 15.11 13.51 18.27
CA GLU A 318 13.75 13.07 18.60
C GLU A 318 12.83 13.04 17.37
N GLN A 319 12.28 11.87 17.08
CA GLN A 319 11.55 11.60 15.83
C GLN A 319 10.12 12.15 15.97
N LYS A 320 9.89 13.33 15.42
CA LYS A 320 8.53 13.88 15.35
C LYS A 320 7.72 13.09 14.32
N VAL A 321 6.72 12.34 14.80
CA VAL A 321 5.78 11.59 13.95
C VAL A 321 4.83 12.52 13.21
N LYS A 322 4.35 12.09 12.03
CA LYS A 322 3.40 12.83 11.21
C LYS A 322 2.13 12.03 11.02
N LYS A 323 1.01 12.70 11.08
CA LYS A 323 -0.31 12.15 10.75
C LYS A 323 -0.81 12.89 9.51
N ILE A 324 -0.75 12.26 8.35
CA ILE A 324 -1.07 12.85 7.05
C ILE A 324 -2.35 12.22 6.53
N LEU A 325 -3.32 13.06 6.18
CA LEU A 325 -4.54 12.67 5.51
C LEU A 325 -4.53 13.25 4.09
N LEU A 326 -4.50 12.39 3.08
CA LEU A 326 -4.49 12.79 1.68
C LEU A 326 -5.93 12.92 1.17
N PRO A 327 -6.25 13.96 0.40
CA PRO A 327 -7.58 14.12 -0.18
C PRO A 327 -7.82 13.09 -1.29
N THR A 328 -9.09 12.76 -1.49
CA THR A 328 -9.59 11.95 -2.60
C THR A 328 -10.23 12.88 -3.65
N GLU A 329 -10.59 12.35 -4.81
CA GLU A 329 -11.19 13.08 -5.93
C GLU A 329 -12.32 12.27 -6.56
N LEU A 330 -13.51 12.85 -6.72
CA LEU A 330 -14.58 12.22 -7.47
C LEU A 330 -14.32 12.33 -8.98
N VAL A 331 -14.27 11.19 -9.65
CA VAL A 331 -14.07 11.08 -11.11
C VAL A 331 -15.40 10.71 -11.75
N ILE A 332 -16.08 11.68 -12.33
CA ILE A 332 -17.38 11.50 -12.98
C ILE A 332 -17.19 10.88 -14.37
N ARG A 333 -17.95 9.81 -14.67
CA ARG A 333 -17.99 9.10 -15.94
C ARG A 333 -19.44 8.78 -16.34
N GLU A 334 -19.69 7.60 -16.92
CA GLU A 334 -20.96 7.28 -17.60
C GLU A 334 -21.94 6.49 -16.72
N SER A 335 -21.52 5.95 -15.58
CA SER A 335 -22.33 5.03 -14.77
C SER A 335 -23.42 5.69 -13.92
N CYS A 336 -23.60 7.00 -14.02
CA CYS A 336 -24.63 7.77 -13.32
C CYS A 336 -25.39 8.69 -14.27
N LYS A 337 -26.68 8.90 -13.98
CA LYS A 337 -27.53 9.87 -14.70
C LYS A 337 -28.46 10.57 -13.73
N PRO A 338 -29.03 11.74 -14.08
CA PRO A 338 -30.17 12.32 -13.37
C PRO A 338 -31.38 11.38 -13.34
N LEU A 339 -32.12 11.38 -12.22
CA LEU A 339 -33.31 10.55 -12.00
C LEU A 339 -34.51 11.15 -12.76
#